data_21a6ab180198719f41f15ed9a65602e7
#
_entry.id   21a6ab180198719f41f15ed9a65602e7
#
_cell.length_a   1.000
_cell.length_b   1.000
_cell.length_c   1.000
_cell.angle_alpha   90.00
_cell.angle_beta   90.00
_cell.angle_gamma   90.00
#
_symmetry.space_group_name_H-M   'P 1'
#
loop_
_entity.id
_entity.type
_entity.pdbx_description
1 polymer ?
#
loop_
_entity_poly.entity_id
_entity_poly.type
_entity_poly.pdbx_seq_one_letter_code
_entity_poly.pdbx_strand_id
1 'polypeptide(L)' 'MKNITKAFETIDQYFSPKIITEINDQYVKIAKIKGNDIPWHNHENEDELFFIIEGNLLMELENEPMFTMQKNDLFVVKKV' A
#
# COMPACT_ATOMS: atom_id res chain seq x y z
N MET A 1 20.15 -6.82 -5.57
CA MET A 1 19.60 -5.85 -4.61
C MET A 1 18.57 -4.98 -5.30
N LYS A 2 17.48 -4.65 -4.61
CA LYS A 2 16.39 -3.83 -5.15
C LYS A 2 16.46 -2.43 -4.56
N ASN A 3 16.04 -1.46 -5.36
CA ASN A 3 15.94 -0.06 -4.93
C ASN A 3 14.51 0.43 -5.14
N ILE A 4 13.89 0.94 -4.08
CA ILE A 4 12.48 1.33 -4.12
C ILE A 4 12.24 2.47 -5.11
N THR A 5 13.09 3.49 -5.11
CA THR A 5 12.94 4.62 -6.02
C THR A 5 12.99 4.17 -7.48
N LYS A 6 13.96 3.32 -7.80
CA LYS A 6 14.09 2.78 -9.15
C LYS A 6 12.91 1.88 -9.53
N ALA A 7 12.42 1.10 -8.57
CA ALA A 7 11.26 0.25 -8.82
C ALA A 7 10.02 1.11 -9.17
N PHE A 8 9.79 2.21 -8.46
CA PHE A 8 8.68 3.11 -8.77
C PHE A 8 8.80 3.75 -10.15
N GLU A 9 10.00 3.97 -10.65
CA GLU A 9 10.20 4.53 -12.00
C GLU A 9 9.68 3.60 -13.10
N THR A 10 9.53 2.32 -12.81
CA THR A 10 9.00 1.35 -13.78
C THR A 10 7.49 1.29 -13.81
N ILE A 11 6.80 1.97 -12.88
CA ILE A 11 5.34 1.94 -12.80
C ILE A 11 4.77 3.07 -13.66
N ASP A 12 4.00 2.69 -14.66
CA ASP A 12 3.35 3.63 -15.58
C ASP A 12 1.83 3.66 -15.44
N GLN A 13 1.27 2.89 -14.49
CA GLN A 13 -0.17 2.83 -14.26
C GLN A 13 -0.47 3.04 -12.79
N TYR A 14 -1.59 3.74 -12.52
CA TYR A 14 -2.13 3.87 -11.17
C TYR A 14 -2.96 2.64 -10.81
N PHE A 15 -3.05 2.34 -9.53
CA PHE A 15 -3.88 1.25 -8.98
C PHE A 15 -3.52 -0.13 -9.55
N SER A 16 -2.26 -0.32 -9.92
CA SER A 16 -1.77 -1.59 -10.46
C SER A 16 -0.57 -2.04 -9.64
N PRO A 17 -0.79 -2.72 -8.51
CA PRO A 17 0.31 -3.15 -7.64
C PRO A 17 1.27 -4.08 -8.36
N LYS A 18 2.55 -3.88 -8.09
CA LYS A 18 3.61 -4.70 -8.66
C LYS A 18 4.42 -5.34 -7.54
N ILE A 19 4.56 -6.66 -7.61
CA ILE A 19 5.40 -7.41 -6.68
C ILE A 19 6.85 -7.15 -7.05
N ILE A 20 7.65 -6.64 -6.11
CA ILE A 20 9.06 -6.37 -6.37
C ILE A 20 9.98 -7.38 -5.69
N THR A 21 9.53 -8.02 -4.62
CA THR A 21 10.32 -9.06 -3.97
C THR A 21 9.43 -9.89 -3.04
N GLU A 22 10.02 -10.94 -2.50
CA GLU A 22 9.32 -11.89 -1.64
C GLU A 22 10.24 -12.27 -0.49
N ILE A 23 9.68 -12.37 0.71
CA ILE A 23 10.38 -12.79 1.91
C ILE A 23 9.53 -13.88 2.55
N ASN A 24 10.06 -15.10 2.62
CA ASN A 24 9.30 -16.27 3.06
C ASN A 24 8.02 -16.37 2.21
N ASP A 25 6.85 -16.38 2.81
CA ASP A 25 5.58 -16.42 2.09
C ASP A 25 4.94 -15.05 1.92
N GLN A 26 5.71 -13.99 2.09
CA GLN A 26 5.22 -12.62 2.06
C GLN A 26 5.73 -11.88 0.82
N TYR A 27 4.86 -11.06 0.26
CA TYR A 27 5.21 -10.24 -0.91
C TYR A 27 5.41 -8.80 -0.50
N VAL A 28 6.42 -8.16 -1.10
CA VAL A 28 6.58 -6.72 -1.05
C VAL A 28 6.07 -6.17 -2.37
N LYS A 29 5.01 -5.35 -2.29
CA LYS A 29 4.38 -4.75 -3.46
C LYS A 29 4.52 -3.24 -3.40
N ILE A 30 4.61 -2.62 -4.57
CA ILE A 30 4.54 -1.17 -4.68
C ILE A 30 3.39 -0.80 -5.62
N ALA A 31 2.81 0.37 -5.38
CA ALA A 31 1.72 0.87 -6.22
C ALA A 31 1.74 2.39 -6.22
N LYS A 32 1.33 2.97 -7.34
CA LYS A 32 1.00 4.40 -7.43
C LYS A 32 -0.50 4.53 -7.38
N ILE A 33 -0.97 5.46 -6.55
CA ILE A 33 -2.40 5.74 -6.40
C ILE A 33 -2.61 7.24 -6.49
N LYS A 34 -3.79 7.64 -6.92
CA LYS A 34 -4.15 9.05 -6.96
C LYS A 34 -5.64 9.21 -6.68
N GLY A 35 -6.02 10.39 -6.16
CA GLY A 35 -7.39 10.68 -5.83
C GLY A 35 -7.80 10.05 -4.50
N ASN A 36 -9.09 10.20 -4.19
CA ASN A 36 -9.65 9.73 -2.93
C ASN A 36 -10.45 8.45 -3.07
N ASP A 37 -10.45 7.86 -4.25
CA ASP A 37 -11.31 6.72 -4.59
C ASP A 37 -10.53 5.41 -4.53
N ILE A 38 -9.84 5.17 -3.44
CA ILE A 38 -9.15 3.90 -3.26
C ILE A 38 -10.20 2.87 -2.86
N PRO A 39 -10.40 1.83 -3.68
CA PRO A 39 -11.30 0.75 -3.28
C PRO A 39 -10.74 0.13 -2.02
N TRP A 40 -11.55 0.15 -0.99
CA TRP A 40 -11.18 -0.40 0.28
C TRP A 40 -11.26 -1.93 0.21
N HIS A 41 -10.19 -2.61 0.66
CA HIS A 41 -10.15 -4.06 0.65
C HIS A 41 -9.86 -4.60 2.03
N ASN A 42 -10.76 -5.43 2.51
CA ASN A 42 -10.47 -6.33 3.62
C ASN A 42 -9.88 -7.60 3.05
N HIS A 43 -8.73 -7.98 3.55
CA HIS A 43 -8.17 -9.30 3.24
C HIS A 43 -8.61 -10.26 4.34
N GLU A 44 -9.31 -11.31 3.96
CA GLU A 44 -9.83 -12.28 4.92
C GLU A 44 -8.75 -13.16 5.52
N ASN A 45 -7.64 -13.33 4.80
CA ASN A 45 -6.66 -14.35 5.13
C ASN A 45 -5.29 -13.82 5.52
N GLU A 46 -5.07 -12.49 5.45
CA GLU A 46 -3.73 -11.96 5.70
C GLU A 46 -3.77 -10.52 6.20
N ASP A 47 -2.78 -10.18 7.01
CA ASP A 47 -2.51 -8.81 7.39
C ASP A 47 -1.78 -8.11 6.25
N GLU A 48 -1.95 -6.79 6.15
CA GLU A 48 -1.29 -6.01 5.10
C GLU A 48 -0.64 -4.77 5.70
N LEU A 49 0.66 -4.58 5.41
CA LEU A 49 1.39 -3.40 5.82
C LEU A 49 1.34 -2.36 4.72
N PHE A 50 0.93 -1.14 5.09
CA PHE A 50 1.03 0.03 4.22
C PHE A 50 2.15 0.93 4.71
N PHE A 51 2.98 1.37 3.81
CA PHE A 51 4.05 2.32 4.08
C PHE A 51 4.07 3.36 2.97
N ILE A 52 3.99 4.63 3.34
CA ILE A 52 3.89 5.73 2.38
C ILE A 52 5.28 6.26 2.04
N ILE A 53 5.65 6.13 0.79
CA ILE A 53 6.94 6.61 0.29
C ILE A 53 6.84 8.09 -0.11
N GLU A 54 5.75 8.45 -0.80
CA GLU A 54 5.51 9.83 -1.26
C GLU A 54 4.03 10.14 -1.21
N GLY A 55 3.70 11.39 -0.91
CA GLY A 55 2.33 11.87 -0.91
C GLY A 55 1.55 11.50 0.32
N ASN A 56 0.25 11.54 0.18
CA ASN A 56 -0.70 11.25 1.27
C ASN A 56 -1.68 10.18 0.82
N LEU A 57 -2.09 9.33 1.75
CA LEU A 57 -3.08 8.30 1.50
C LEU A 57 -4.21 8.44 2.52
N LEU A 58 -5.43 8.62 2.02
CA LEU A 58 -6.62 8.59 2.87
C LEU A 58 -7.04 7.13 3.08
N MET A 59 -7.01 6.69 4.33
CA MET A 59 -7.38 5.33 4.70
C MET A 59 -8.79 5.30 5.25
N GLU A 60 -9.60 4.39 4.68
CA GLU A 60 -10.94 4.11 5.17
C GLU A 60 -10.98 2.66 5.61
N LEU A 61 -11.27 2.44 6.88
CA LEU A 61 -11.43 1.10 7.44
C LEU A 61 -12.84 0.95 7.96
N GLU A 62 -13.37 -0.26 7.84
CA GLU A 62 -14.71 -0.57 8.33
C GLU A 62 -14.80 -0.31 9.83
N ASN A 63 -15.86 0.39 10.25
CA ASN A 63 -16.15 0.69 11.66
C ASN A 63 -15.10 1.56 12.36
N GLU A 64 -14.28 2.28 11.60
CA GLU A 64 -13.29 3.20 12.15
C GLU A 64 -13.34 4.55 11.46
N PRO A 65 -12.95 5.63 12.16
CA PRO A 65 -12.84 6.93 11.51
C PRO A 65 -11.78 6.92 10.41
N MET A 66 -12.01 7.65 9.33
CA MET A 66 -11.01 7.85 8.30
C MET A 66 -9.78 8.57 8.86
N PHE A 67 -8.62 8.24 8.33
CA PHE A 67 -7.39 8.93 8.70
C PHE A 67 -6.48 9.07 7.48
N THR A 68 -5.58 10.04 7.53
CA THR A 68 -4.64 10.29 6.45
C THR A 68 -3.24 9.83 6.85
N MET A 69 -2.64 9.01 6.01
CA MET A 69 -1.25 8.62 6.13
C MET A 69 -0.39 9.56 5.30
N GLN A 70 0.73 9.98 5.86
CA GLN A 70 1.69 10.87 5.21
C GLN A 70 2.99 10.12 4.92
N LYS A 71 3.89 10.78 4.21
CA LYS A 71 5.21 10.23 3.92
C LYS A 71 5.87 9.68 5.18
N ASN A 72 6.39 8.46 5.07
CA ASN A 72 7.06 7.70 6.14
C ASN A 72 6.13 7.14 7.20
N ASP A 73 4.83 7.33 7.09
CA ASP A 73 3.89 6.64 7.97
C ASP A 73 3.74 5.18 7.54
N LEU A 74 3.56 4.31 8.52
CA LEU A 74 3.22 2.92 8.25
C LEU A 74 2.05 2.48 9.13
N PHE A 75 1.27 1.54 8.61
CA PHE A 75 0.10 1.04 9.30
C PHE A 75 -0.19 -0.39 8.85
N VAL A 76 -0.56 -1.24 9.79
CA VAL A 76 -0.93 -2.63 9.47
C VAL A 76 -2.45 -2.75 9.50
N VAL A 77 -3.01 -3.13 8.35
CA VAL A 77 -4.43 -3.48 8.27
C VAL A 77 -4.55 -4.95 8.61
N LYS A 78 -5.20 -5.24 9.71
CA LYS A 78 -5.37 -6.61 10.19
C LYS A 78 -6.42 -7.34 9.36
N LYS A 79 -6.20 -8.63 9.17
CA LYS A 79 -7.21 -9.48 8.54
C LYS A 79 -8.49 -9.48 9.37
N VAL A 80 -9.58 -9.69 8.71
CA VAL A 80 -10.90 -9.76 9.34
C VAL A 80 -11.09 -11.11 10.02
#